data_6aa89c00919ce4a3045986b023e88d9c
#
_entry.id   6aa89c00919ce4a3045986b023e88d9c
#
_cell.length_a   1.000
_cell.length_b   1.000
_cell.length_c   1.000
_cell.angle_alpha   90.00
_cell.angle_beta   90.00
_cell.angle_gamma   90.00
#
_symmetry.space_group_name_H-M   'P 1'
#
loop_
_entity.id
_entity.type
_entity.pdbx_description
1 polymer ?
#
loop_
_entity_poly.entity_id
_entity_poly.type
_entity_poly.pdbx_seq_one_letter_code
_entity_poly.pdbx_strand_id
1 'polypeptide(L)'
;MLDYHKKTNEMERKIGMHNKTLFKYLFKNSFKKLLSYSFIAITAFGLSCLHISPCGAVTSALAASGQNISEKEADIIDISVYKDSASTHSNITADMTDASYDSTADIASGEQLIIESDEAIYGLYIIWSSEVSGYTISYNDKDNNKTSIQCGSYGYLHDYIPFNTAATSITIETSADMSISDIYAYSEGRLPETVQIWQPPCNDDTDILVFSTHADDEILFLGGVLTNYGGEQGLNVQVAYMCDFFLTEPVRQHEELDGLWECGIKNYPVKGDFMDLYSLDLGTAMTQYNYDDIVSYATACVRRFKPLVCVSQDFNGEYGHGGHCIYAKAV
;
A
#
# COMPACT_ATOMS: atom_id res chain seq x y z
N MET A 1 -28.73 -26.29 5.48
CA MET A 1 -27.53 -25.44 5.73
C MET A 1 -26.65 -25.30 4.53
N LEU A 2 -26.25 -26.34 3.81
CA LEU A 2 -25.38 -26.24 2.61
C LEU A 2 -25.95 -25.39 1.45
N ASP A 3 -27.25 -25.27 1.32
CA ASP A 3 -27.90 -24.52 0.24
C ASP A 3 -28.01 -23.01 0.53
N TYR A 4 -27.88 -22.62 1.78
CA TYR A 4 -27.88 -21.21 2.22
C TYR A 4 -26.53 -20.57 1.98
N HIS A 5 -25.44 -21.25 2.32
CA HIS A 5 -24.08 -20.77 2.04
C HIS A 5 -23.76 -20.61 0.55
N LYS A 6 -24.32 -21.48 -0.30
CA LYS A 6 -24.13 -21.39 -1.75
C LYS A 6 -24.81 -20.17 -2.37
N LYS A 7 -25.99 -19.80 -1.85
CA LYS A 7 -26.73 -18.61 -2.31
C LYS A 7 -26.13 -17.30 -1.79
N THR A 8 -25.58 -17.29 -0.58
CA THR A 8 -24.88 -16.12 -0.03
C THR A 8 -23.61 -15.82 -0.84
N ASN A 9 -22.76 -16.80 -1.09
CA ASN A 9 -21.54 -16.63 -1.90
C ASN A 9 -21.82 -16.20 -3.36
N GLU A 10 -22.95 -16.64 -3.94
CA GLU A 10 -23.33 -16.22 -5.30
C GLU A 10 -23.90 -14.79 -5.34
N MET A 11 -24.54 -14.37 -4.24
CA MET A 11 -25.05 -13.01 -4.08
C MET A 11 -23.91 -12.02 -3.80
N GLU A 12 -22.94 -12.40 -2.99
CA GLU A 12 -21.73 -11.60 -2.69
C GLU A 12 -20.85 -11.41 -3.93
N ARG A 13 -20.64 -12.46 -4.75
CA ARG A 13 -19.95 -12.33 -6.05
C ARG A 13 -20.67 -11.39 -7.02
N LYS A 14 -22.00 -11.37 -7.04
CA LYS A 14 -22.78 -10.47 -7.89
C LYS A 14 -22.74 -9.02 -7.40
N ILE A 15 -22.72 -8.80 -6.10
CA ILE A 15 -22.62 -7.47 -5.47
C ILE A 15 -21.20 -6.91 -5.69
N GLY A 16 -20.15 -7.72 -5.53
CA GLY A 16 -18.77 -7.32 -5.77
C GLY A 16 -18.50 -6.92 -7.23
N MET A 17 -19.05 -7.66 -8.23
CA MET A 17 -18.93 -7.29 -9.65
C MET A 17 -19.76 -6.04 -10.02
N HIS A 18 -20.90 -5.82 -9.37
CA HIS A 18 -21.72 -4.62 -9.63
C HIS A 18 -21.10 -3.36 -9.05
N ASN A 19 -20.46 -3.46 -7.89
CA ASN A 19 -19.79 -2.34 -7.25
C ASN A 19 -18.51 -1.91 -8.00
N LYS A 20 -17.72 -2.83 -8.53
CA LYS A 20 -16.55 -2.49 -9.39
C LYS A 20 -16.96 -1.71 -10.65
N THR A 21 -18.09 -2.05 -11.23
CA THR A 21 -18.62 -1.37 -12.44
C THR A 21 -19.28 -0.02 -12.08
N LEU A 22 -20.00 0.05 -10.96
CA LEU A 22 -20.64 1.27 -10.48
C LEU A 22 -19.60 2.28 -9.98
N PHE A 23 -18.56 1.83 -9.31
CA PHE A 23 -17.46 2.67 -8.83
C PHE A 23 -16.68 3.29 -10.00
N LYS A 24 -16.33 2.49 -11.03
CA LYS A 24 -15.73 3.03 -12.27
C LYS A 24 -16.64 4.02 -13.00
N TYR A 25 -17.95 3.82 -12.96
CA TYR A 25 -18.91 4.70 -13.64
C TYR A 25 -19.13 6.02 -12.90
N LEU A 26 -19.21 5.98 -11.57
CA LEU A 26 -19.39 7.15 -10.71
C LEU A 26 -18.13 8.04 -10.71
N PHE A 27 -16.95 7.45 -10.61
CA PHE A 27 -15.68 8.19 -10.65
C PHE A 27 -15.42 8.83 -12.01
N LYS A 28 -15.63 8.12 -13.11
CA LYS A 28 -15.38 8.64 -14.47
C LYS A 28 -16.29 9.81 -14.86
N ASN A 29 -17.49 9.89 -14.31
CA ASN A 29 -18.45 10.96 -14.61
C ASN A 29 -18.35 12.17 -13.66
N SER A 30 -17.92 11.97 -12.41
CA SER A 30 -17.71 13.06 -11.45
C SER A 30 -16.45 13.86 -11.77
N PHE A 31 -15.37 13.21 -12.16
CA PHE A 31 -14.11 13.87 -12.53
C PHE A 31 -14.23 14.77 -13.77
N LYS A 32 -15.04 14.37 -14.76
CA LYS A 32 -15.28 15.21 -15.95
C LYS A 32 -16.09 16.49 -15.67
N LYS A 33 -16.91 16.49 -14.63
CA LYS A 33 -17.69 17.68 -14.25
C LYS A 33 -16.90 18.66 -13.37
N LEU A 34 -15.96 18.19 -12.55
CA LEU A 34 -15.12 19.07 -11.73
C LEU A 34 -14.11 19.87 -12.55
N LEU A 35 -13.54 19.28 -13.62
CA LEU A 35 -12.58 19.97 -14.51
C LEU A 35 -13.18 21.11 -15.34
N SER A 36 -14.50 21.22 -15.46
CA SER A 36 -15.15 22.29 -16.23
C SER A 36 -15.44 23.57 -15.44
N TYR A 37 -15.29 23.59 -14.12
CA TYR A 37 -15.56 24.76 -13.28
C TYR A 37 -14.32 25.45 -12.69
N SER A 38 -13.11 24.91 -12.89
CA SER A 38 -11.88 25.45 -12.29
C SER A 38 -11.11 26.44 -13.20
N PHE A 39 -11.62 26.80 -14.37
CA PHE A 39 -10.91 27.68 -15.31
C PHE A 39 -11.33 29.17 -15.30
N ILE A 40 -12.18 29.60 -14.36
CA ILE A 40 -12.55 31.01 -14.25
C ILE A 40 -12.45 31.45 -12.79
N ALA A 41 -11.28 31.72 -12.27
CA ALA A 41 -10.99 32.65 -11.17
C ALA A 41 -9.51 32.65 -10.74
N ILE A 42 -8.58 32.95 -11.62
CA ILE A 42 -7.22 33.37 -11.20
C ILE A 42 -6.81 34.55 -12.06
N THR A 43 -7.25 35.73 -11.69
CA THR A 43 -6.53 36.97 -11.91
C THR A 43 -6.81 37.92 -10.77
N ALA A 44 -5.75 38.42 -10.16
CA ALA A 44 -5.65 39.45 -9.14
C ALA A 44 -5.60 38.95 -7.68
N PHE A 45 -4.41 38.74 -7.15
CA PHE A 45 -3.87 39.51 -6.03
C PHE A 45 -2.39 39.17 -5.85
N GLY A 46 -1.55 40.17 -5.89
CA GLY A 46 -0.10 40.04 -5.83
C GLY A 46 0.45 40.04 -4.40
N LEU A 47 1.63 39.49 -4.31
CA LEU A 47 2.74 39.65 -3.34
C LEU A 47 2.43 39.75 -1.84
N SER A 48 2.91 38.76 -1.11
CA SER A 48 3.84 38.99 0.02
C SER A 48 4.56 37.67 0.36
N CYS A 49 5.88 37.70 0.28
CA CYS A 49 6.78 36.60 0.66
C CYS A 49 6.76 36.41 2.17
N LEU A 50 6.56 35.18 2.61
CA LEU A 50 7.08 34.69 3.88
C LEU A 50 7.72 33.32 3.61
N HIS A 51 9.04 33.28 3.78
CA HIS A 51 9.84 32.06 3.71
C HIS A 51 9.50 31.17 4.89
N ILE A 52 8.87 30.06 4.62
CA ILE A 52 8.86 28.90 5.51
C ILE A 52 9.60 27.80 4.74
N SER A 53 10.72 27.36 5.30
CA SER A 53 11.52 26.29 4.71
C SER A 53 10.77 24.97 4.77
N PRO A 54 10.58 24.26 3.64
CA PRO A 54 10.07 22.90 3.69
C PRO A 54 11.20 21.97 4.12
N CYS A 55 10.93 21.15 5.12
CA CYS A 55 11.78 20.02 5.47
C CYS A 55 11.69 18.97 4.34
N GLY A 56 12.58 19.06 3.38
CA GLY A 56 12.72 18.13 2.28
C GLY A 56 13.86 17.17 2.56
N ALA A 57 13.57 15.90 2.69
CA ALA A 57 14.65 14.92 2.85
C ALA A 57 14.55 13.64 2.00
N VAL A 58 13.51 13.39 1.24
CA VAL A 58 13.47 12.17 0.42
C VAL A 58 13.21 12.43 -1.08
N THR A 59 12.50 13.46 -1.44
CA THR A 59 12.38 13.90 -2.85
C THR A 59 13.70 14.47 -3.41
N SER A 60 14.68 14.82 -2.57
CA SER A 60 15.96 15.38 -2.97
C SER A 60 16.97 14.34 -3.48
N ALA A 61 16.79 13.06 -3.23
CA ALA A 61 17.73 12.05 -3.75
C ALA A 61 17.48 11.74 -5.25
N LEU A 62 16.25 11.79 -5.72
CA LEU A 62 15.95 11.67 -7.17
C LEU A 62 16.17 12.98 -7.94
N ALA A 63 16.03 14.13 -7.30
CA ALA A 63 16.24 15.44 -7.95
C ALA A 63 17.71 15.89 -8.00
N ALA A 64 18.61 15.27 -7.23
CA ALA A 64 20.03 15.63 -7.17
C ALA A 64 20.91 14.95 -8.23
N SER A 65 20.40 13.92 -8.92
CA SER A 65 21.05 13.35 -10.07
C SER A 65 20.54 14.05 -11.33
N GLY A 66 21.03 15.09 -11.83
CA GLY A 66 20.57 15.83 -13.04
C GLY A 66 20.32 14.94 -14.29
N GLN A 67 19.62 13.85 -14.14
CA GLN A 67 19.11 13.01 -15.20
C GLN A 67 17.88 13.71 -15.78
N ASN A 68 17.91 13.97 -17.06
CA ASN A 68 16.72 14.28 -17.85
C ASN A 68 15.73 13.13 -17.59
N ILE A 69 14.71 13.38 -16.78
CA ILE A 69 13.60 12.44 -16.62
C ILE A 69 13.01 12.30 -18.01
N SER A 70 13.07 11.10 -18.56
CA SER A 70 12.42 10.78 -19.82
C SER A 70 10.95 11.16 -19.71
N GLU A 71 10.43 11.96 -20.67
CA GLU A 71 8.99 12.26 -20.72
C GLU A 71 8.17 11.00 -21.04
N LYS A 72 8.84 9.95 -21.50
CA LYS A 72 8.21 8.66 -21.84
C LYS A 72 7.81 7.93 -20.55
N GLU A 73 6.58 7.41 -20.54
CA GLU A 73 6.13 6.48 -19.51
C GLU A 73 6.90 5.16 -19.61
N ALA A 74 7.22 4.56 -18.47
CA ALA A 74 7.87 3.26 -18.43
C ALA A 74 6.90 2.18 -18.89
N ASP A 75 7.35 1.32 -19.78
CA ASP A 75 6.58 0.15 -20.24
C ASP A 75 6.79 -1.01 -19.25
N ILE A 76 5.76 -1.83 -19.07
CA ILE A 76 5.89 -3.14 -18.43
C ILE A 76 6.63 -4.06 -19.39
N ILE A 77 7.65 -4.74 -18.89
CA ILE A 77 8.53 -5.65 -19.65
C ILE A 77 8.11 -7.08 -19.39
N ASP A 78 8.05 -7.88 -20.45
CA ASP A 78 7.83 -9.31 -20.33
C ASP A 78 9.00 -9.99 -19.62
N ILE A 79 8.68 -10.78 -18.59
CA ILE A 79 9.65 -11.50 -17.78
C ILE A 79 9.35 -12.99 -17.70
N SER A 80 10.38 -13.77 -17.45
CA SER A 80 10.27 -15.15 -17.00
C SER A 80 10.75 -15.23 -15.56
N VAL A 81 9.99 -15.90 -14.69
CA VAL A 81 10.29 -16.04 -13.27
C VAL A 81 10.52 -17.53 -12.96
N TYR A 82 11.66 -17.81 -12.35
CA TYR A 82 12.04 -19.16 -11.94
C TYR A 82 12.32 -19.18 -10.44
N LYS A 83 11.80 -20.21 -9.80
CA LYS A 83 12.16 -20.54 -8.42
C LYS A 83 13.29 -21.58 -8.45
N ASP A 84 14.40 -21.27 -7.83
CA ASP A 84 15.62 -22.07 -7.84
C ASP A 84 16.00 -22.48 -6.42
N SER A 85 16.32 -23.77 -6.28
CA SER A 85 16.80 -24.38 -5.04
C SER A 85 17.93 -25.36 -5.34
N ALA A 86 18.52 -25.95 -4.34
CA ALA A 86 19.63 -26.94 -4.53
C ALA A 86 19.26 -28.15 -5.41
N SER A 87 17.94 -28.42 -5.61
CA SER A 87 17.45 -29.61 -6.31
C SER A 87 16.42 -29.38 -7.38
N THR A 88 15.85 -28.16 -7.47
CA THR A 88 14.75 -27.84 -8.39
C THR A 88 14.98 -26.49 -9.06
N HIS A 89 14.62 -26.42 -10.34
CA HIS A 89 14.51 -25.20 -11.12
C HIS A 89 13.12 -25.21 -11.75
N SER A 90 12.21 -24.35 -11.27
CA SER A 90 10.81 -24.37 -11.63
C SER A 90 10.39 -23.03 -12.22
N ASN A 91 9.76 -23.05 -13.40
CA ASN A 91 9.12 -21.85 -13.96
C ASN A 91 7.79 -21.57 -13.24
N ILE A 92 7.66 -20.40 -12.68
CA ILE A 92 6.48 -19.93 -11.92
C ILE A 92 5.93 -18.61 -12.50
N THR A 93 6.32 -18.27 -13.73
CA THR A 93 5.94 -16.98 -14.36
C THR A 93 4.44 -16.74 -14.35
N ALA A 94 3.65 -17.77 -14.66
CA ALA A 94 2.19 -17.61 -14.77
C ALA A 94 1.54 -17.18 -13.45
N ASP A 95 2.06 -17.65 -12.31
CA ASP A 95 1.54 -17.31 -10.99
C ASP A 95 2.06 -15.94 -10.50
N MET A 96 3.18 -15.46 -11.08
CA MET A 96 3.85 -14.23 -10.67
C MET A 96 3.51 -13.00 -11.54
N THR A 97 2.68 -13.17 -12.57
CA THR A 97 2.34 -12.10 -13.52
C THR A 97 0.86 -12.08 -13.91
N ASP A 98 -0.01 -12.64 -13.05
CA ASP A 98 -1.45 -12.78 -13.33
C ASP A 98 -2.32 -11.65 -12.75
N ALA A 99 -1.71 -10.71 -12.04
CA ALA A 99 -2.36 -9.59 -11.37
C ALA A 99 -3.42 -10.04 -10.33
N SER A 100 -3.12 -11.12 -9.61
CA SER A 100 -4.01 -11.69 -8.60
C SER A 100 -3.31 -11.80 -7.24
N TYR A 101 -3.87 -11.17 -6.23
CA TYR A 101 -3.38 -11.31 -4.85
C TYR A 101 -3.62 -12.72 -4.26
N ASP A 102 -4.48 -13.54 -4.90
CA ASP A 102 -4.80 -14.90 -4.45
C ASP A 102 -3.80 -15.94 -4.97
N SER A 103 -3.08 -15.63 -6.07
CA SER A 103 -2.04 -16.47 -6.63
C SER A 103 -0.72 -16.13 -5.95
N THR A 104 -0.08 -17.12 -5.33
CA THR A 104 1.16 -16.87 -4.57
C THR A 104 2.21 -17.93 -4.80
N ALA A 105 3.48 -17.56 -4.66
CA ALA A 105 4.59 -18.48 -4.60
C ALA A 105 5.37 -18.31 -3.30
N ASP A 106 5.49 -19.40 -2.55
CA ASP A 106 6.31 -19.43 -1.35
C ASP A 106 7.78 -19.59 -1.70
N ILE A 107 8.63 -18.80 -1.05
CA ILE A 107 10.09 -18.84 -1.16
C ILE A 107 10.63 -19.18 0.21
N ALA A 108 11.19 -20.38 0.35
CA ALA A 108 11.83 -20.77 1.59
C ALA A 108 13.18 -20.07 1.76
N SER A 109 13.61 -19.91 2.99
CA SER A 109 14.94 -19.39 3.31
C SER A 109 16.03 -20.22 2.59
N GLY A 110 16.88 -19.53 1.81
CA GLY A 110 17.93 -20.13 1.00
C GLY A 110 17.51 -20.57 -0.40
N GLU A 111 16.24 -20.44 -0.78
CA GLU A 111 15.81 -20.47 -2.18
C GLU A 111 16.04 -19.12 -2.84
N GLN A 112 16.09 -19.12 -4.17
CA GLN A 112 16.28 -17.93 -4.99
C GLN A 112 15.15 -17.80 -6.00
N LEU A 113 14.75 -16.56 -6.29
CA LEU A 113 14.01 -16.26 -7.50
C LEU A 113 14.96 -15.69 -8.54
N ILE A 114 14.86 -16.21 -9.75
CA ILE A 114 15.59 -15.72 -10.92
C ILE A 114 14.56 -15.10 -11.86
N ILE A 115 14.77 -13.84 -12.20
CA ILE A 115 13.92 -13.08 -13.12
C ILE A 115 14.75 -12.78 -14.35
N GLU A 116 14.27 -13.17 -15.51
CA GLU A 116 14.95 -13.00 -16.79
C GLU A 116 14.05 -12.28 -17.79
N SER A 117 14.66 -11.47 -18.65
CA SER A 117 13.99 -10.79 -19.77
C SER A 117 14.96 -10.64 -20.95
N ASP A 118 14.40 -10.64 -22.15
CA ASP A 118 15.12 -10.24 -23.37
C ASP A 118 15.29 -8.71 -23.49
N GLU A 119 14.56 -7.95 -22.66
CA GLU A 119 14.60 -6.50 -22.62
C GLU A 119 15.32 -5.97 -21.39
N ALA A 120 15.71 -4.71 -21.45
CA ALA A 120 16.42 -4.04 -20.36
C ALA A 120 15.47 -3.62 -19.24
N ILE A 121 15.64 -4.19 -18.05
CA ILE A 121 14.87 -3.89 -16.84
C ILE A 121 15.56 -2.76 -16.06
N TYR A 122 14.82 -1.71 -15.71
CA TYR A 122 15.29 -0.57 -14.91
C TYR A 122 14.69 -0.49 -13.51
N GLY A 123 13.74 -1.35 -13.20
CA GLY A 123 13.18 -1.50 -11.87
C GLY A 123 12.23 -2.66 -11.77
N LEU A 124 12.06 -3.15 -10.54
CA LEU A 124 11.06 -4.17 -10.20
C LEU A 124 10.03 -3.57 -9.24
N TYR A 125 8.79 -3.93 -9.45
CA TYR A 125 7.71 -3.74 -8.49
C TYR A 125 7.25 -5.11 -8.02
N ILE A 126 7.45 -5.37 -6.73
CA ILE A 126 7.17 -6.66 -6.11
C ILE A 126 5.98 -6.49 -5.18
N ILE A 127 5.01 -7.38 -5.31
CA ILE A 127 3.85 -7.48 -4.44
C ILE A 127 3.99 -8.73 -3.60
N TRP A 128 4.22 -8.56 -2.30
CA TRP A 128 4.42 -9.62 -1.33
C TRP A 128 3.07 -10.01 -0.71
N SER A 129 2.80 -11.28 -0.54
CA SER A 129 1.57 -11.80 0.10
C SER A 129 1.77 -12.20 1.57
N SER A 130 2.98 -12.06 2.10
CA SER A 130 3.29 -12.30 3.50
C SER A 130 4.08 -11.15 4.09
N GLU A 131 4.23 -11.12 5.40
CA GLU A 131 5.06 -10.14 6.09
C GLU A 131 6.49 -10.16 5.53
N VAL A 132 6.97 -8.98 5.15
CA VAL A 132 8.25 -8.82 4.47
C VAL A 132 9.37 -8.68 5.49
N SER A 133 10.36 -9.55 5.39
CA SER A 133 11.65 -9.40 6.04
C SER A 133 12.70 -8.90 5.05
N GLY A 134 13.93 -8.63 5.52
CA GLY A 134 15.00 -8.21 4.61
C GLY A 134 15.32 -9.26 3.54
N TYR A 135 15.49 -8.81 2.29
CA TYR A 135 15.89 -9.61 1.15
C TYR A 135 16.97 -8.91 0.34
N THR A 136 17.65 -9.64 -0.53
CA THR A 136 18.74 -9.12 -1.37
C THR A 136 18.37 -9.28 -2.83
N ILE A 137 18.47 -8.20 -3.60
CA ILE A 137 18.41 -8.23 -5.06
C ILE A 137 19.83 -8.13 -5.61
N SER A 138 20.20 -9.06 -6.50
CA SER A 138 21.48 -9.05 -7.20
C SER A 138 21.25 -9.09 -8.70
N TYR A 139 22.01 -8.30 -9.46
CA TYR A 139 21.99 -8.29 -10.92
C TYR A 139 23.37 -7.91 -11.49
N ASN A 140 23.58 -8.24 -12.75
CA ASN A 140 24.75 -7.78 -13.48
C ASN A 140 24.35 -6.64 -14.40
N ASP A 141 25.16 -5.58 -14.43
CA ASP A 141 25.03 -4.50 -15.38
C ASP A 141 25.52 -4.92 -16.78
N LYS A 142 25.37 -4.02 -17.75
CA LYS A 142 25.84 -4.21 -19.15
C LYS A 142 27.33 -4.50 -19.29
N ASP A 143 28.12 -4.11 -18.29
CA ASP A 143 29.57 -4.32 -18.25
C ASP A 143 29.96 -5.56 -17.44
N ASN A 144 28.92 -6.36 -17.07
CA ASN A 144 29.02 -7.60 -16.26
C ASN A 144 29.55 -7.35 -14.83
N ASN A 145 29.37 -6.14 -14.29
CA ASN A 145 29.64 -5.89 -12.87
C ASN A 145 28.44 -6.30 -12.03
N LYS A 146 28.69 -7.08 -11.00
CA LYS A 146 27.63 -7.50 -10.06
C LYS A 146 27.25 -6.36 -9.11
N THR A 147 25.97 -6.02 -9.08
CA THR A 147 25.37 -5.10 -8.11
C THR A 147 24.47 -5.87 -7.17
N SER A 148 24.48 -5.52 -5.88
CA SER A 148 23.57 -6.08 -4.87
C SER A 148 22.93 -4.96 -4.06
N ILE A 149 21.62 -5.07 -3.83
CA ILE A 149 20.80 -4.10 -3.09
C ILE A 149 20.13 -4.84 -1.94
N GLN A 150 20.22 -4.30 -0.72
CA GLN A 150 19.46 -4.77 0.42
C GLN A 150 18.10 -4.08 0.45
N CYS A 151 17.02 -4.86 0.46
CA CYS A 151 15.65 -4.42 0.37
C CYS A 151 14.82 -4.93 1.56
N GLY A 152 13.55 -4.52 1.66
CA GLY A 152 12.58 -5.03 2.62
C GLY A 152 12.74 -4.53 4.05
N SER A 153 13.59 -3.52 4.31
CA SER A 153 13.85 -3.01 5.68
C SER A 153 12.64 -2.37 6.38
N TYR A 154 11.65 -1.96 5.62
CA TYR A 154 10.42 -1.33 6.14
C TYR A 154 9.22 -2.28 6.16
N GLY A 155 9.34 -3.49 5.60
CA GLY A 155 8.27 -4.46 5.58
C GLY A 155 7.11 -4.12 4.63
N TYR A 156 7.36 -3.32 3.58
CA TYR A 156 6.32 -2.96 2.62
C TYR A 156 5.86 -4.16 1.81
N LEU A 157 4.54 -4.36 1.73
CA LEU A 157 3.95 -5.39 0.87
C LEU A 157 4.04 -5.02 -0.62
N HIS A 158 4.04 -3.74 -0.94
CA HIS A 158 4.23 -3.20 -2.28
C HIS A 158 5.58 -2.48 -2.28
N ASP A 159 6.58 -3.06 -2.93
CA ASP A 159 7.95 -2.55 -2.89
C ASP A 159 8.48 -2.32 -4.31
N TYR A 160 8.80 -1.06 -4.63
CA TYR A 160 9.43 -0.70 -5.89
C TYR A 160 10.92 -0.49 -5.72
N ILE A 161 11.71 -1.23 -6.47
CA ILE A 161 13.17 -1.20 -6.42
C ILE A 161 13.72 -0.67 -7.74
N PRO A 162 14.21 0.57 -7.79
CA PRO A 162 14.85 1.13 -8.97
C PRO A 162 16.25 0.57 -9.16
N PHE A 163 16.65 0.38 -10.42
CA PHE A 163 18.01 0.01 -10.79
C PHE A 163 18.76 1.19 -11.39
N ASN A 164 19.99 1.40 -10.94
CA ASN A 164 20.84 2.45 -11.47
C ASN A 164 21.36 2.17 -12.89
N THR A 165 21.34 0.91 -13.30
CA THR A 165 21.76 0.43 -14.62
C THR A 165 20.82 -0.68 -15.07
N ALA A 166 20.62 -0.80 -16.39
CA ALA A 166 19.81 -1.85 -16.96
C ALA A 166 20.29 -3.26 -16.57
N ALA A 167 19.35 -4.14 -16.29
CA ALA A 167 19.58 -5.56 -16.03
C ALA A 167 18.71 -6.42 -16.96
N THR A 168 19.16 -7.64 -17.26
CA THR A 168 18.38 -8.64 -18.01
C THR A 168 18.21 -9.93 -17.23
N SER A 169 18.97 -10.10 -16.16
CA SER A 169 18.86 -11.23 -15.24
C SER A 169 19.05 -10.72 -13.81
N ILE A 170 18.11 -11.04 -12.95
CA ILE A 170 18.03 -10.54 -11.58
C ILE A 170 17.80 -11.75 -10.67
N THR A 171 18.50 -11.78 -9.54
CA THR A 171 18.30 -12.79 -8.50
C THR A 171 17.77 -12.12 -7.24
N ILE A 172 16.70 -12.66 -6.65
CA ILE A 172 16.18 -12.30 -5.34
C ILE A 172 16.49 -13.44 -4.37
N GLU A 173 17.13 -13.09 -3.25
CA GLU A 173 17.48 -14.01 -2.17
C GLU A 173 16.84 -13.56 -0.87
N THR A 174 16.20 -14.49 -0.16
CA THR A 174 15.54 -14.22 1.12
C THR A 174 16.27 -14.89 2.27
N SER A 175 16.31 -14.24 3.44
CA SER A 175 16.89 -14.80 4.66
C SER A 175 15.85 -15.51 5.55
N ALA A 176 14.57 -15.35 5.25
CA ALA A 176 13.43 -15.98 5.90
C ALA A 176 12.45 -16.50 4.85
N ASP A 177 11.52 -17.35 5.27
CA ASP A 177 10.42 -17.78 4.42
C ASP A 177 9.53 -16.56 4.10
N MET A 178 9.23 -16.34 2.83
CA MET A 178 8.37 -15.25 2.34
C MET A 178 7.48 -15.76 1.22
N SER A 179 6.41 -15.02 0.93
CA SER A 179 5.51 -15.34 -0.16
C SER A 179 5.28 -14.12 -1.05
N ILE A 180 5.31 -14.31 -2.36
CA ILE A 180 5.10 -13.27 -3.39
C ILE A 180 3.78 -13.53 -4.11
N SER A 181 3.01 -12.46 -4.39
CA SER A 181 1.85 -12.51 -5.28
C SER A 181 2.23 -12.18 -6.71
N ASP A 182 2.86 -11.01 -6.95
CA ASP A 182 3.15 -10.53 -8.29
C ASP A 182 4.52 -9.85 -8.40
N ILE A 183 5.09 -9.89 -9.60
CA ILE A 183 6.31 -9.16 -9.98
C ILE A 183 6.09 -8.46 -11.31
N TYR A 184 6.36 -7.16 -11.34
CA TYR A 184 6.36 -6.35 -12.55
C TYR A 184 7.74 -5.78 -12.79
N ALA A 185 8.25 -5.90 -14.00
CA ALA A 185 9.49 -5.27 -14.44
C ALA A 185 9.18 -4.07 -15.33
N TYR A 186 9.96 -3.00 -15.18
CA TYR A 186 9.76 -1.74 -15.89
C TYR A 186 10.97 -1.33 -16.70
N SER A 187 10.69 -0.76 -17.89
CA SER A 187 11.68 -0.07 -18.72
C SER A 187 12.10 1.25 -18.11
N GLU A 188 13.10 1.91 -18.71
CA GLU A 188 13.44 3.29 -18.36
C GLU A 188 12.28 4.24 -18.71
N GLY A 189 11.84 5.04 -17.72
CA GLY A 189 10.76 6.00 -17.91
C GLY A 189 10.13 6.46 -16.61
N ARG A 190 9.05 7.25 -16.74
CA ARG A 190 8.20 7.64 -15.62
C ARG A 190 7.26 6.49 -15.27
N LEU A 191 7.30 6.04 -14.04
CA LEU A 191 6.42 4.95 -13.59
C LEU A 191 4.93 5.33 -13.71
N PRO A 192 4.07 4.34 -14.02
CA PRO A 192 2.62 4.50 -13.91
C PRO A 192 2.20 4.87 -12.48
N GLU A 193 1.11 5.62 -12.34
CA GLU A 193 0.58 6.04 -11.04
C GLU A 193 0.11 4.86 -10.17
N THR A 194 -0.10 3.70 -10.78
CA THR A 194 -0.48 2.45 -10.10
C THR A 194 0.67 1.80 -9.34
N VAL A 195 1.92 2.19 -9.61
CA VAL A 195 3.08 1.70 -8.85
C VAL A 195 3.17 2.42 -7.52
N GLN A 196 2.96 1.71 -6.45
CA GLN A 196 2.94 2.25 -5.09
C GLN A 196 4.37 2.42 -4.56
N ILE A 197 4.79 3.67 -4.38
CA ILE A 197 6.09 4.00 -3.80
C ILE A 197 5.87 4.58 -2.41
N TRP A 198 5.86 3.69 -1.43
CA TRP A 198 5.58 4.04 -0.05
C TRP A 198 6.72 4.77 0.62
N GLN A 199 6.37 5.71 1.47
CA GLN A 199 7.26 6.35 2.43
C GLN A 199 7.10 5.65 3.79
N PRO A 200 8.14 5.66 4.65
CA PRO A 200 7.99 5.18 6.01
C PRO A 200 6.85 5.90 6.74
N PRO A 201 6.26 5.26 7.77
CA PRO A 201 5.32 5.95 8.64
C PRO A 201 5.88 7.26 9.15
N CYS A 202 5.05 8.29 9.25
CA CYS A 202 5.44 9.61 9.78
C CYS A 202 6.15 9.48 11.14
N ASN A 203 7.05 10.39 11.42
CA ASN A 203 7.66 10.51 12.74
C ASN A 203 7.73 11.99 13.12
N ASP A 204 7.09 12.39 14.19
CA ASP A 204 7.14 13.73 14.81
C ASP A 204 6.52 14.90 14.03
N ASP A 205 6.10 14.72 12.76
CA ASP A 205 5.57 15.77 11.87
C ASP A 205 4.21 15.44 11.26
N THR A 206 3.43 14.61 11.92
CA THR A 206 2.10 14.21 11.46
C THR A 206 1.09 15.33 11.65
N ASP A 207 0.49 15.81 10.56
CA ASP A 207 -0.60 16.77 10.63
C ASP A 207 -1.87 16.10 11.14
N ILE A 208 -2.22 14.96 10.56
CA ILE A 208 -3.43 14.21 10.89
C ILE A 208 -3.10 12.75 11.13
N LEU A 209 -3.50 12.23 12.28
CA LEU A 209 -3.52 10.80 12.58
C LEU A 209 -4.94 10.29 12.48
N VAL A 210 -5.18 9.38 11.54
CA VAL A 210 -6.47 8.74 11.28
C VAL A 210 -6.46 7.36 11.94
N PHE A 211 -7.43 7.11 12.81
CA PHE A 211 -7.66 5.83 13.44
C PHE A 211 -8.81 5.11 12.73
N SER A 212 -8.51 4.03 12.03
CA SER A 212 -9.48 3.17 11.35
C SER A 212 -9.50 1.78 11.98
N THR A 213 -10.66 1.16 12.10
CA THR A 213 -10.75 -0.16 12.74
C THR A 213 -10.35 -1.27 11.76
N HIS A 214 -11.02 -1.34 10.61
CA HIS A 214 -10.83 -2.38 9.59
C HIS A 214 -10.35 -1.76 8.28
N ALA A 215 -9.84 -2.60 7.37
CA ALA A 215 -9.49 -2.20 6.01
C ALA A 215 -10.76 -2.00 5.18
N ASP A 216 -11.10 -0.81 4.87
CA ASP A 216 -12.21 -0.20 4.12
C ASP A 216 -12.89 0.94 4.89
N ASP A 217 -12.89 0.91 6.21
CA ASP A 217 -13.51 1.92 7.06
C ASP A 217 -12.93 3.33 6.80
N GLU A 218 -11.62 3.41 6.56
CA GLU A 218 -10.92 4.67 6.24
C GLU A 218 -11.44 5.30 4.95
N ILE A 219 -11.86 4.49 3.98
CA ILE A 219 -12.46 4.96 2.73
C ILE A 219 -13.94 5.24 2.92
N LEU A 220 -14.67 4.31 3.57
CA LEU A 220 -16.11 4.40 3.71
C LEU A 220 -16.55 5.58 4.57
N PHE A 221 -15.84 5.83 5.68
CA PHE A 221 -16.25 6.82 6.68
C PHE A 221 -15.32 8.03 6.76
N LEU A 222 -14.04 7.87 6.44
CA LEU A 222 -13.01 8.90 6.60
C LEU A 222 -12.34 9.31 5.26
N GLY A 223 -12.78 8.75 4.12
CA GLY A 223 -12.20 8.98 2.80
C GLY A 223 -12.14 10.45 2.40
N GLY A 224 -13.11 11.27 2.82
CA GLY A 224 -13.08 12.72 2.61
C GLY A 224 -11.94 13.43 3.35
N VAL A 225 -11.49 12.89 4.49
CA VAL A 225 -10.31 13.39 5.22
C VAL A 225 -9.04 13.02 4.45
N LEU A 226 -8.93 11.75 4.05
CA LEU A 226 -7.74 11.23 3.35
C LEU A 226 -7.52 11.95 2.01
N THR A 227 -8.52 12.00 1.15
CA THR A 227 -8.41 12.59 -0.18
C THR A 227 -8.19 14.09 -0.16
N ASN A 228 -8.91 14.82 0.71
CA ASN A 228 -8.81 16.27 0.75
C ASN A 228 -7.53 16.76 1.43
N TYR A 229 -7.18 16.20 2.59
CA TYR A 229 -6.02 16.69 3.34
C TYR A 229 -4.71 16.00 2.92
N GLY A 230 -4.71 14.68 2.76
CA GLY A 230 -3.54 13.94 2.31
C GLY A 230 -3.33 14.09 0.80
N GLY A 231 -4.34 13.76 0.00
CA GLY A 231 -4.25 13.75 -1.45
C GLY A 231 -4.14 15.14 -2.08
N GLU A 232 -5.14 16.03 -1.85
CA GLU A 232 -5.19 17.33 -2.52
C GLU A 232 -4.29 18.39 -1.86
N GLN A 233 -4.26 18.45 -0.53
CA GLN A 233 -3.48 19.45 0.19
C GLN A 233 -2.04 19.01 0.52
N GLY A 234 -1.73 17.72 0.39
CA GLY A 234 -0.40 17.17 0.63
C GLY A 234 0.06 17.25 2.09
N LEU A 235 -0.89 17.22 3.04
CA LEU A 235 -0.55 17.17 4.46
C LEU A 235 -0.02 15.79 4.84
N ASN A 236 0.81 15.73 5.87
CA ASN A 236 1.32 14.48 6.42
C ASN A 236 0.20 13.75 7.17
N VAL A 237 -0.48 12.84 6.47
CA VAL A 237 -1.53 11.99 7.03
C VAL A 237 -0.95 10.62 7.33
N GLN A 238 -1.12 10.16 8.57
CA GLN A 238 -0.79 8.81 9.01
C GLN A 238 -2.06 8.05 9.33
N VAL A 239 -2.20 6.82 8.82
CA VAL A 239 -3.30 5.94 9.17
C VAL A 239 -2.82 4.86 10.14
N ALA A 240 -3.62 4.61 11.18
CA ALA A 240 -3.38 3.60 12.20
C ALA A 240 -4.61 2.69 12.31
N TYR A 241 -4.48 1.47 11.79
CA TYR A 241 -5.53 0.45 11.87
C TYR A 241 -5.50 -0.28 13.21
N MET A 242 -6.69 -0.64 13.73
CA MET A 242 -6.76 -1.50 14.91
C MET A 242 -6.41 -2.94 14.54
N CYS A 243 -7.07 -3.48 13.51
CA CYS A 243 -6.95 -4.88 13.14
C CYS A 243 -5.73 -5.18 12.27
N ASP A 244 -5.18 -6.38 12.45
CA ASP A 244 -4.16 -6.96 11.57
C ASP A 244 -4.80 -8.03 10.68
N PHE A 245 -4.90 -7.73 9.39
CA PHE A 245 -5.57 -8.62 8.43
C PHE A 245 -4.77 -9.86 8.05
N PHE A 246 -3.47 -9.90 8.31
CA PHE A 246 -2.69 -11.12 8.21
C PHE A 246 -3.12 -12.20 9.21
N LEU A 247 -3.81 -11.82 10.28
CA LEU A 247 -4.36 -12.77 11.24
C LEU A 247 -5.70 -13.39 10.79
N THR A 248 -6.37 -12.79 9.81
CA THR A 248 -7.69 -13.22 9.31
C THR A 248 -7.76 -13.34 7.79
N GLU A 249 -7.64 -12.22 7.07
CA GLU A 249 -7.76 -12.13 5.61
C GLU A 249 -6.58 -11.34 5.02
N PRO A 250 -5.44 -11.98 4.71
CA PRO A 250 -4.24 -11.29 4.22
C PRO A 250 -4.46 -10.42 2.98
N VAL A 251 -5.36 -10.83 2.06
CA VAL A 251 -5.67 -10.05 0.85
C VAL A 251 -6.21 -8.64 1.17
N ARG A 252 -6.86 -8.48 2.32
CA ARG A 252 -7.38 -7.17 2.76
C ARG A 252 -6.30 -6.13 2.96
N GLN A 253 -5.07 -6.54 3.26
CA GLN A 253 -3.92 -5.63 3.35
C GLN A 253 -3.61 -4.96 2.01
N HIS A 254 -3.74 -5.68 0.90
CA HIS A 254 -3.54 -5.12 -0.44
C HIS A 254 -4.67 -4.16 -0.80
N GLU A 255 -5.93 -4.53 -0.49
CA GLU A 255 -7.08 -3.66 -0.72
C GLU A 255 -6.98 -2.35 0.08
N GLU A 256 -6.49 -2.42 1.32
CA GLU A 256 -6.20 -1.27 2.17
C GLU A 256 -5.14 -0.36 1.55
N LEU A 257 -4.00 -0.94 1.12
CA LEU A 257 -2.91 -0.18 0.52
C LEU A 257 -3.33 0.45 -0.81
N ASP A 258 -4.07 -0.27 -1.64
CA ASP A 258 -4.63 0.25 -2.90
C ASP A 258 -5.57 1.43 -2.64
N GLY A 259 -6.46 1.30 -1.66
CA GLY A 259 -7.40 2.36 -1.27
C GLY A 259 -6.69 3.62 -0.76
N LEU A 260 -5.72 3.46 0.13
CA LEU A 260 -4.91 4.57 0.64
C LEU A 260 -4.12 5.25 -0.48
N TRP A 261 -3.51 4.46 -1.36
CA TRP A 261 -2.74 4.99 -2.49
C TRP A 261 -3.60 5.82 -3.44
N GLU A 262 -4.79 5.35 -3.78
CA GLU A 262 -5.77 6.06 -4.60
C GLU A 262 -6.27 7.36 -3.93
N CYS A 263 -6.31 7.40 -2.60
CA CYS A 263 -6.60 8.61 -1.83
C CYS A 263 -5.42 9.61 -1.80
N GLY A 264 -4.27 9.26 -2.34
CA GLY A 264 -3.07 10.09 -2.35
C GLY A 264 -2.22 9.98 -1.08
N ILE A 265 -2.51 9.02 -0.20
CA ILE A 265 -1.69 8.76 1.01
C ILE A 265 -0.39 8.07 0.59
N LYS A 266 0.73 8.59 1.08
CA LYS A 266 2.07 8.08 0.73
C LYS A 266 2.81 7.48 1.93
N ASN A 267 2.40 7.80 3.14
CA ASN A 267 2.98 7.23 4.35
C ASN A 267 2.37 5.84 4.60
N TYR A 268 3.24 4.82 4.70
CA TYR A 268 2.80 3.45 4.94
C TYR A 268 1.97 3.37 6.24
N PRO A 269 0.81 2.72 6.23
CA PRO A 269 -0.03 2.64 7.43
C PRO A 269 0.66 1.83 8.54
N VAL A 270 0.22 2.04 9.77
CA VAL A 270 0.55 1.16 10.88
C VAL A 270 -0.69 0.42 11.35
N LYS A 271 -0.51 -0.77 11.88
CA LYS A 271 -1.58 -1.64 12.34
C LYS A 271 -1.34 -2.12 13.77
N GLY A 272 -2.42 -2.38 14.46
CA GLY A 272 -2.40 -3.07 15.76
C GLY A 272 -2.31 -4.58 15.56
N ASP A 273 -2.15 -5.28 16.67
CA ASP A 273 -1.98 -6.74 16.74
C ASP A 273 -3.31 -7.42 17.15
N PHE A 274 -4.42 -6.90 16.63
CA PHE A 274 -5.76 -7.37 16.98
C PHE A 274 -6.40 -8.10 15.81
N MET A 275 -7.01 -9.25 16.11
CA MET A 275 -7.79 -9.98 15.11
C MET A 275 -9.04 -9.19 14.72
N ASP A 276 -9.48 -9.30 13.49
CA ASP A 276 -10.76 -8.77 13.02
C ASP A 276 -11.90 -9.70 13.51
N LEU A 277 -12.56 -9.30 14.60
CA LEU A 277 -13.64 -10.05 15.21
C LEU A 277 -14.95 -9.29 15.07
N TYR A 278 -15.93 -9.91 14.42
CA TYR A 278 -17.25 -9.30 14.28
C TYR A 278 -17.92 -9.06 15.64
N SER A 279 -18.25 -7.81 15.91
CA SER A 279 -18.84 -7.34 17.17
C SER A 279 -20.14 -6.58 16.90
N LEU A 280 -21.26 -7.09 17.45
CA LEU A 280 -22.58 -6.47 17.26
C LEU A 280 -22.72 -5.10 17.91
N ASP A 281 -22.01 -4.88 19.03
CA ASP A 281 -22.06 -3.67 19.85
C ASP A 281 -20.82 -3.55 20.74
N LEU A 282 -20.70 -2.41 21.42
CA LEU A 282 -19.58 -2.16 22.34
C LEU A 282 -19.46 -3.21 23.46
N GLY A 283 -20.60 -3.72 23.96
CA GLY A 283 -20.60 -4.75 25.03
C GLY A 283 -19.96 -6.05 24.54
N THR A 284 -20.30 -6.46 23.31
CA THR A 284 -19.69 -7.62 22.64
C THR A 284 -18.20 -7.39 22.43
N ALA A 285 -17.78 -6.24 21.86
CA ALA A 285 -16.40 -5.92 21.65
C ALA A 285 -15.56 -5.93 22.92
N MET A 286 -16.09 -5.40 24.03
CA MET A 286 -15.44 -5.42 25.37
C MET A 286 -15.23 -6.84 25.92
N THR A 287 -15.93 -7.85 25.42
CA THR A 287 -15.70 -9.24 25.81
C THR A 287 -14.73 -9.97 24.89
N GLN A 288 -14.56 -9.49 23.66
CA GLN A 288 -13.70 -10.10 22.64
C GLN A 288 -12.27 -9.54 22.69
N TYR A 289 -12.12 -8.26 23.00
CA TYR A 289 -10.84 -7.57 23.05
C TYR A 289 -10.46 -7.17 24.48
N ASN A 290 -9.17 -7.15 24.74
CA ASN A 290 -8.63 -6.47 25.91
C ASN A 290 -8.60 -4.95 25.66
N TYR A 291 -9.50 -4.21 26.28
CA TYR A 291 -9.60 -2.76 26.08
C TYR A 291 -8.33 -2.00 26.44
N ASP A 292 -7.63 -2.41 27.50
CA ASP A 292 -6.38 -1.73 27.92
C ASP A 292 -5.26 -1.88 26.89
N ASP A 293 -5.23 -2.98 26.13
CA ASP A 293 -4.26 -3.17 25.05
C ASP A 293 -4.57 -2.23 23.88
N ILE A 294 -5.86 -2.05 23.53
CA ILE A 294 -6.27 -1.08 22.48
C ILE A 294 -5.92 0.35 22.89
N VAL A 295 -6.20 0.74 24.15
CA VAL A 295 -5.82 2.05 24.70
C VAL A 295 -4.30 2.24 24.66
N SER A 296 -3.54 1.19 25.00
CA SER A 296 -2.08 1.22 24.94
C SER A 296 -1.57 1.44 23.52
N TYR A 297 -2.15 0.75 22.54
CA TYR A 297 -1.83 0.91 21.12
C TYR A 297 -2.16 2.33 20.61
N ALA A 298 -3.39 2.82 20.83
CA ALA A 298 -3.78 4.17 20.44
C ALA A 298 -2.87 5.24 21.08
N THR A 299 -2.58 5.09 22.39
CA THR A 299 -1.65 5.98 23.11
C THR A 299 -0.24 5.94 22.49
N ALA A 300 0.26 4.76 22.12
CA ALA A 300 1.57 4.60 21.50
C ALA A 300 1.61 5.31 20.13
N CYS A 301 0.54 5.20 19.33
CA CYS A 301 0.41 5.91 18.06
C CYS A 301 0.45 7.44 18.27
N VAL A 302 -0.35 7.98 19.17
CA VAL A 302 -0.36 9.44 19.47
C VAL A 302 1.02 9.91 19.93
N ARG A 303 1.70 9.16 20.79
CA ARG A 303 3.04 9.51 21.29
C ARG A 303 4.11 9.42 20.21
N ARG A 304 4.01 8.43 19.32
CA ARG A 304 4.94 8.25 18.21
C ARG A 304 4.80 9.34 17.17
N PHE A 305 3.58 9.58 16.72
CA PHE A 305 3.29 10.44 15.58
C PHE A 305 3.09 11.91 15.97
N LYS A 306 2.76 12.22 17.21
CA LYS A 306 2.54 13.58 17.75
C LYS A 306 1.65 14.46 16.84
N PRO A 307 0.48 13.97 16.41
CA PRO A 307 -0.35 14.64 15.42
C PRO A 307 -0.89 15.97 15.93
N LEU A 308 -1.15 16.90 15.00
CA LEU A 308 -1.90 18.11 15.32
C LEU A 308 -3.39 17.82 15.50
N VAL A 309 -3.91 16.82 14.75
CA VAL A 309 -5.32 16.40 14.80
C VAL A 309 -5.38 14.87 14.81
N CYS A 310 -6.24 14.33 15.69
CA CYS A 310 -6.66 12.94 15.65
C CYS A 310 -8.06 12.85 15.05
N VAL A 311 -8.28 11.91 14.13
CA VAL A 311 -9.57 11.61 13.54
C VAL A 311 -9.86 10.14 13.79
N SER A 312 -11.06 9.83 14.26
CA SER A 312 -11.52 8.47 14.50
C SER A 312 -12.95 8.28 14.01
N GLN A 313 -13.41 7.06 14.03
CA GLN A 313 -14.80 6.70 13.82
C GLN A 313 -15.70 7.25 14.93
N ASP A 314 -17.03 7.18 14.75
CA ASP A 314 -18.00 7.69 15.71
C ASP A 314 -18.01 6.87 17.02
N PHE A 315 -18.23 7.53 18.17
CA PHE A 315 -18.28 6.86 19.48
C PHE A 315 -19.39 5.79 19.58
N ASN A 316 -20.45 5.93 18.80
CA ASN A 316 -21.52 4.94 18.76
C ASN A 316 -21.25 3.86 17.71
N GLY A 317 -20.12 3.96 16.99
CA GLY A 317 -19.77 3.15 15.84
C GLY A 317 -20.68 3.44 14.65
N GLU A 318 -20.15 3.46 13.45
CA GLU A 318 -20.97 3.48 12.26
C GLU A 318 -21.86 2.24 12.28
N TYR A 319 -23.16 2.43 12.09
CA TYR A 319 -24.21 1.38 12.21
C TYR A 319 -24.15 0.53 13.51
N GLY A 320 -23.49 1.03 14.58
CA GLY A 320 -23.42 0.38 15.88
C GLY A 320 -22.35 -0.71 16.01
N HIS A 321 -21.42 -0.83 15.04
CA HIS A 321 -20.39 -1.87 15.06
C HIS A 321 -19.48 -1.76 16.30
N GLY A 322 -19.35 -2.84 17.05
CA GLY A 322 -18.63 -2.84 18.34
C GLY A 322 -17.14 -2.55 18.23
N GLY A 323 -16.48 -3.01 17.15
CA GLY A 323 -15.07 -2.71 16.87
C GLY A 323 -14.84 -1.22 16.71
N HIS A 324 -15.72 -0.51 15.97
CA HIS A 324 -15.64 0.94 15.82
C HIS A 324 -15.85 1.65 17.15
N CYS A 325 -16.86 1.24 17.91
CA CYS A 325 -17.15 1.81 19.23
C CYS A 325 -15.95 1.69 20.20
N ILE A 326 -15.33 0.50 20.27
CA ILE A 326 -14.26 0.24 21.24
C ILE A 326 -12.98 1.01 20.85
N TYR A 327 -12.67 1.09 19.53
CA TYR A 327 -11.49 1.82 19.07
C TYR A 327 -11.67 3.34 19.23
N ALA A 328 -12.80 3.90 18.78
CA ALA A 328 -13.13 5.30 18.99
C ALA A 328 -13.12 5.71 20.47
N LYS A 329 -13.56 4.80 21.35
CA LYS A 329 -13.51 5.01 22.81
C LYS A 329 -12.08 4.98 23.37
N ALA A 330 -11.18 4.22 22.77
CA ALA A 330 -9.79 4.11 23.20
C ALA A 330 -8.95 5.32 22.78
N VAL A 331 -9.24 5.89 21.59
CA VAL A 331 -8.64 7.13 21.08
C VAL A 331 -9.09 8.36 21.88
#